data_912d5f9a5609cf7fa193f5f88d110eff
#
_entry.id   912d5f9a5609cf7fa193f5f88d110eff
#
_cell.length_a   1.000
_cell.length_b   1.000
_cell.length_c   1.000
_cell.angle_alpha   90.00
_cell.angle_beta   90.00
_cell.angle_gamma   90.00
#
_symmetry.space_group_name_H-M   'P 1'
#
loop_
_entity.id
_entity.type
_entity.pdbx_description
1 polymer ?
#
loop_
_entity_poly.entity_id
_entity_poly.type
_entity_poly.pdbx_seq_one_letter_code
_entity_poly.pdbx_strand_id
1 'polypeptide(L)'
;MNKKTTIVEVCTVANPIKDINELKERVQSIQSHDSWYLSSRVENDGKAGNVFEDLLGIEENNRRGSDVVCLDGTECEIKTSKTKGTAMTMAGLVPKYCIPQREGINRYGTGESPRRFYATYKVGAINPRGLKTEIKDDFVVISDNQTNEEVMKWPVDSIIDKLKSKCGNIVHTKADKSKIDEKEVFKYRESKYYENFNPDKARKLL
;
A
#
# COMPACT_ATOMS: atom_id res chain seq x y z
N MET A 1 34.38 -17.07 3.73
CA MET A 1 34.25 -15.98 4.71
C MET A 1 32.77 -15.73 4.97
N ASN A 2 32.26 -16.07 6.16
CA ASN A 2 30.89 -15.75 6.54
C ASN A 2 30.79 -14.23 6.72
N LYS A 3 30.10 -13.54 5.81
CA LYS A 3 29.74 -12.13 6.03
C LYS A 3 28.85 -12.07 7.26
N LYS A 4 29.33 -11.40 8.29
CA LYS A 4 28.55 -11.15 9.50
C LYS A 4 27.33 -10.31 9.13
N THR A 5 26.13 -10.86 9.30
CA THR A 5 24.88 -10.14 9.02
C THR A 5 24.73 -9.03 10.06
N THR A 6 24.68 -7.79 9.63
CA THR A 6 24.47 -6.65 10.52
C THR A 6 22.97 -6.42 10.69
N ILE A 7 22.50 -6.46 11.93
CA ILE A 7 21.13 -6.09 12.30
C ILE A 7 21.19 -4.73 12.97
N VAL A 8 20.33 -3.80 12.53
CA VAL A 8 20.20 -2.46 13.08
C VAL A 8 18.79 -2.31 13.64
N GLU A 9 18.69 -2.07 14.94
CA GLU A 9 17.42 -1.71 15.56
C GLU A 9 17.13 -0.22 15.28
N VAL A 10 15.92 0.05 14.77
CA VAL A 10 15.53 1.38 14.33
C VAL A 10 14.51 1.94 15.31
N CYS A 11 14.83 3.10 15.87
CA CYS A 11 13.90 3.94 16.62
C CYS A 11 13.62 5.18 15.79
N THR A 12 12.38 5.60 15.72
CA THR A 12 12.02 6.83 15.00
C THR A 12 12.61 8.03 15.74
N VAL A 13 13.46 8.78 15.05
CA VAL A 13 13.86 10.12 15.46
C VAL A 13 13.32 11.07 14.39
N ALA A 14 12.38 11.93 14.78
CA ALA A 14 11.80 12.88 13.85
C ALA A 14 12.91 13.70 13.19
N ASN A 15 12.95 13.65 11.87
CA ASN A 15 13.92 14.39 11.08
C ASN A 15 13.22 14.98 9.85
N PRO A 16 12.75 16.24 9.92
CA PRO A 16 12.03 16.86 8.82
C PRO A 16 12.80 16.77 7.51
N ILE A 17 12.09 16.47 6.44
CA ILE A 17 12.65 16.32 5.09
C ILE A 17 12.45 17.66 4.38
N LYS A 18 13.52 18.23 3.83
CA LYS A 18 13.50 19.54 3.21
C LYS A 18 12.66 19.56 1.94
N ASP A 19 12.95 18.63 1.04
CA ASP A 19 12.34 18.52 -0.29
C ASP A 19 12.40 17.08 -0.81
N ILE A 20 11.87 16.85 -1.99
CA ILE A 20 11.84 15.53 -2.63
C ILE A 20 13.25 14.98 -2.95
N ASN A 21 14.25 15.83 -3.15
CA ASN A 21 15.60 15.39 -3.46
C ASN A 21 16.26 14.83 -2.19
N GLU A 22 16.11 15.50 -1.05
CA GLU A 22 16.57 14.97 0.24
C GLU A 22 15.87 13.64 0.57
N LEU A 23 14.57 13.52 0.30
CA LEU A 23 13.87 12.25 0.46
C LEU A 23 14.51 11.14 -0.38
N LYS A 24 14.83 11.42 -1.65
CA LYS A 24 15.51 10.46 -2.52
C LYS A 24 16.90 10.07 -2.02
N GLU A 25 17.66 11.03 -1.52
CA GLU A 25 19.00 10.79 -0.94
C GLU A 25 18.91 9.89 0.29
N ARG A 26 17.96 10.13 1.20
CA ARG A 26 17.73 9.27 2.38
C ARG A 26 17.35 7.85 1.96
N VAL A 27 16.46 7.70 0.99
CA VAL A 27 16.07 6.38 0.46
C VAL A 27 17.28 5.65 -0.14
N GLN A 28 18.09 6.33 -0.95
CA GLN A 28 19.32 5.75 -1.53
C GLN A 28 20.33 5.36 -0.47
N SER A 29 20.50 6.19 0.56
CA SER A 29 21.35 5.87 1.70
C SER A 29 20.92 4.58 2.40
N ILE A 30 19.63 4.42 2.72
CA ILE A 30 19.09 3.19 3.32
C ILE A 30 19.40 1.97 2.45
N GLN A 31 19.23 2.09 1.13
CA GLN A 31 19.42 0.99 0.19
C GLN A 31 20.89 0.63 -0.05
N SER A 32 21.79 1.59 0.08
CA SER A 32 23.23 1.37 -0.08
C SER A 32 23.85 0.54 1.04
N HIS A 33 23.22 0.50 2.22
CA HIS A 33 23.66 -0.31 3.35
C HIS A 33 23.22 -1.76 3.21
N ASP A 34 24.17 -2.69 3.34
CA ASP A 34 23.90 -4.14 3.32
C ASP A 34 23.43 -4.65 4.70
N SER A 35 22.48 -3.91 5.31
CA SER A 35 21.99 -4.14 6.66
C SER A 35 20.56 -4.66 6.66
N TRP A 36 20.23 -5.41 7.72
CA TRP A 36 18.86 -5.79 8.05
C TRP A 36 18.36 -4.89 9.18
N TYR A 37 17.14 -4.44 9.06
CA TYR A 37 16.52 -3.48 9.97
C TYR A 37 15.38 -4.12 10.75
N LEU A 38 15.31 -3.79 12.03
CA LEU A 38 14.30 -4.24 12.97
C LEU A 38 13.58 -3.02 13.55
N SER A 39 12.23 -3.02 13.50
CA SER A 39 11.43 -1.99 14.17
C SER A 39 11.36 -2.22 15.68
N SER A 40 11.40 -1.13 16.43
CA SER A 40 10.99 -1.09 17.84
C SER A 40 9.47 -1.00 18.03
N ARG A 41 8.71 -0.72 16.95
CA ARG A 41 7.24 -0.63 17.00
C ARG A 41 6.59 -2.01 17.14
N VAL A 42 5.34 -2.01 17.65
CA VAL A 42 4.52 -3.22 17.84
C VAL A 42 4.31 -3.96 16.51
N GLU A 43 4.26 -5.28 16.57
CA GLU A 43 4.07 -6.16 15.41
C GLU A 43 2.69 -5.97 14.78
N ASN A 44 2.67 -5.60 13.51
CA ASN A 44 1.47 -5.53 12.68
C ASN A 44 1.79 -5.90 11.23
N ASP A 45 0.75 -6.05 10.39
CA ASP A 45 0.91 -6.42 8.98
C ASP A 45 1.66 -5.34 8.15
N GLY A 46 1.70 -4.10 8.62
CA GLY A 46 2.40 -2.96 7.99
C GLY A 46 3.87 -2.83 8.36
N LYS A 47 4.44 -3.74 9.16
CA LYS A 47 5.77 -3.62 9.78
C LYS A 47 6.90 -3.21 8.83
N ALA A 48 6.94 -3.74 7.59
CA ALA A 48 7.94 -3.34 6.61
C ALA A 48 7.82 -1.86 6.20
N GLY A 49 6.61 -1.32 6.11
CA GLY A 49 6.36 0.11 5.86
C GLY A 49 6.81 0.94 7.04
N ASN A 50 6.39 0.57 8.25
CA ASN A 50 6.72 1.29 9.48
C ASN A 50 8.24 1.39 9.70
N VAL A 51 8.99 0.28 9.50
CA VAL A 51 10.46 0.30 9.59
C VAL A 51 11.07 1.25 8.56
N PHE A 52 10.51 1.30 7.36
CA PHE A 52 11.03 2.21 6.32
C PHE A 52 10.75 3.67 6.64
N GLU A 53 9.56 3.98 7.15
CA GLU A 53 9.20 5.31 7.62
C GLU A 53 10.10 5.74 8.78
N ASP A 54 10.37 4.84 9.75
CA ASP A 54 11.28 5.10 10.86
C ASP A 54 12.70 5.45 10.38
N LEU A 55 13.22 4.68 9.40
CA LEU A 55 14.52 4.95 8.77
C LEU A 55 14.58 6.30 8.05
N LEU A 56 13.47 6.74 7.49
CA LEU A 56 13.35 8.05 6.86
C LEU A 56 13.20 9.19 7.86
N GLY A 57 12.96 8.88 9.15
CA GLY A 57 12.69 9.88 10.18
C GLY A 57 11.26 10.42 10.14
N ILE A 58 10.32 9.62 9.62
CA ILE A 58 8.90 9.97 9.55
C ILE A 58 8.21 9.48 10.82
N GLU A 59 7.61 10.40 11.57
CA GLU A 59 6.80 10.03 12.74
C GLU A 59 5.48 9.39 12.31
N GLU A 60 5.06 8.37 13.07
CA GLU A 60 3.74 7.79 12.89
C GLU A 60 2.66 8.86 13.04
N ASN A 61 1.86 9.00 12.01
CA ASN A 61 0.75 9.93 12.04
C ASN A 61 -0.51 9.27 11.48
N ASN A 62 -1.66 9.57 12.11
CA ASN A 62 -2.98 9.13 11.67
C ASN A 62 -3.62 10.13 10.69
N ARG A 63 -2.82 10.88 9.95
CA ARG A 63 -3.32 11.86 8.98
C ARG A 63 -3.99 11.15 7.81
N ARG A 64 -5.03 11.76 7.27
CA ARG A 64 -5.72 11.25 6.07
C ARG A 64 -4.99 11.61 4.76
N GLY A 65 -3.93 12.40 4.84
CA GLY A 65 -3.11 12.86 3.71
C GLY A 65 -1.96 11.93 3.37
N SER A 66 -0.95 12.48 2.69
CA SER A 66 0.30 11.82 2.33
C SER A 66 1.14 11.49 3.57
N ASP A 67 1.95 10.44 3.50
CA ASP A 67 2.80 9.98 4.61
C ASP A 67 3.89 11.02 4.94
N VAL A 68 4.36 11.77 3.96
CA VAL A 68 5.39 12.81 4.09
C VAL A 68 4.88 14.14 3.55
N VAL A 69 5.10 15.20 4.33
CA VAL A 69 5.00 16.59 3.86
C VAL A 69 6.36 17.23 4.07
N CYS A 70 7.07 17.53 3.00
CA CYS A 70 8.37 18.18 3.03
C CYS A 70 8.26 19.65 3.50
N LEU A 71 9.38 20.25 3.93
CA LEU A 71 9.39 21.64 4.38
C LEU A 71 9.05 22.64 3.26
N ASP A 72 9.27 22.29 2.01
CA ASP A 72 8.86 23.05 0.83
C ASP A 72 7.39 22.88 0.45
N GLY A 73 6.63 22.09 1.21
CA GLY A 73 5.23 21.77 0.97
C GLY A 73 4.99 20.62 0.01
N THR A 74 6.05 19.99 -0.51
CA THR A 74 5.90 18.79 -1.38
C THR A 74 5.37 17.62 -0.58
N GLU A 75 4.28 17.02 -1.06
CA GLU A 75 3.66 15.83 -0.46
C GLU A 75 4.13 14.55 -1.16
N CYS A 76 4.37 13.50 -0.38
CA CYS A 76 4.79 12.20 -0.90
C CYS A 76 4.19 11.04 -0.10
N GLU A 77 3.64 10.08 -0.81
CA GLU A 77 3.16 8.81 -0.25
C GLU A 77 4.29 7.77 -0.27
N ILE A 78 4.50 7.07 0.83
CA ILE A 78 5.50 6.00 0.95
C ILE A 78 4.81 4.65 0.84
N LYS A 79 5.27 3.81 -0.06
CA LYS A 79 4.74 2.46 -0.22
C LYS A 79 5.85 1.42 -0.20
N THR A 80 5.67 0.41 0.61
CA THR A 80 6.57 -0.73 0.72
C THR A 80 5.87 -2.00 0.26
N SER A 81 6.53 -2.78 -0.59
CA SER A 81 6.05 -4.10 -0.98
C SER A 81 7.13 -5.15 -0.78
N LYS A 82 6.74 -6.42 -0.66
CA LYS A 82 7.69 -7.53 -0.63
C LYS A 82 8.33 -7.68 -2.01
N THR A 83 9.61 -8.09 -2.05
CA THR A 83 10.35 -8.30 -3.30
C THR A 83 9.67 -9.30 -4.23
N LYS A 84 8.98 -10.30 -3.68
CA LYS A 84 8.18 -11.28 -4.44
C LYS A 84 6.72 -10.83 -4.54
N GLY A 85 6.47 -9.81 -5.35
CA GLY A 85 5.19 -9.52 -6.01
C GLY A 85 3.93 -9.50 -5.16
N THR A 86 3.84 -8.69 -4.13
CA THR A 86 2.57 -8.39 -3.47
C THR A 86 1.92 -7.15 -4.07
N ALA A 87 0.60 -7.20 -4.23
CA ALA A 87 -0.17 -6.02 -4.59
C ALA A 87 0.01 -4.93 -3.53
N MET A 88 0.07 -3.70 -3.99
CA MET A 88 0.26 -2.52 -3.16
C MET A 88 -1.10 -1.86 -2.91
N THR A 89 -1.44 -1.58 -1.65
CA THR A 89 -2.65 -0.83 -1.33
C THR A 89 -2.37 0.67 -1.51
N MET A 90 -2.99 1.28 -2.49
CA MET A 90 -2.83 2.71 -2.77
C MET A 90 -3.80 3.56 -1.96
N ALA A 91 -5.07 3.14 -1.86
CA ALA A 91 -6.10 3.84 -1.11
C ALA A 91 -7.19 2.87 -0.66
N GLY A 92 -7.84 3.18 0.45
CA GLY A 92 -9.06 2.52 0.89
C GLY A 92 -10.28 3.35 0.48
N LEU A 93 -11.27 2.69 -0.13
CA LEU A 93 -12.55 3.29 -0.49
C LEU A 93 -13.68 2.38 -0.05
N VAL A 94 -14.74 2.97 0.51
CA VAL A 94 -15.97 2.24 0.82
C VAL A 94 -16.77 2.06 -0.47
N PRO A 95 -17.15 0.83 -0.84
CA PRO A 95 -17.98 0.60 -2.01
C PRO A 95 -19.42 1.09 -1.80
N LYS A 96 -20.09 1.39 -2.89
CA LYS A 96 -21.54 1.43 -2.93
C LYS A 96 -22.03 -0.01 -3.15
N TYR A 97 -22.72 -0.58 -2.18
CA TYR A 97 -23.30 -1.91 -2.32
C TYR A 97 -24.54 -1.87 -3.21
N CYS A 98 -24.64 -2.81 -4.13
CA CYS A 98 -25.80 -3.02 -4.99
C CYS A 98 -26.78 -4.05 -4.38
N ILE A 99 -26.23 -5.02 -3.63
CA ILE A 99 -26.99 -5.92 -2.74
C ILE A 99 -26.80 -5.49 -1.27
N PRO A 100 -27.66 -5.88 -0.34
CA PRO A 100 -27.46 -5.61 1.07
C PRO A 100 -26.06 -6.07 1.53
N GLN A 101 -25.31 -5.20 2.22
CA GLN A 101 -23.95 -5.51 2.66
C GLN A 101 -23.86 -6.84 3.44
N ARG A 102 -24.84 -7.09 4.32
CA ARG A 102 -24.90 -8.32 5.10
C ARG A 102 -25.06 -9.56 4.22
N GLU A 103 -25.85 -9.45 3.17
CA GLU A 103 -26.03 -10.52 2.19
C GLU A 103 -24.74 -10.80 1.43
N GLY A 104 -24.05 -9.76 0.93
CA GLY A 104 -22.75 -9.89 0.29
C GLY A 104 -21.73 -10.56 1.17
N ILE A 105 -21.66 -10.20 2.47
CA ILE A 105 -20.80 -10.84 3.43
C ILE A 105 -21.16 -12.32 3.64
N ASN A 106 -22.45 -12.65 3.70
CA ASN A 106 -22.89 -14.03 3.87
C ASN A 106 -22.60 -14.91 2.64
N ARG A 107 -22.80 -14.38 1.44
CA ARG A 107 -22.59 -15.11 0.16
C ARG A 107 -21.10 -15.27 -0.17
N TYR A 108 -20.31 -14.25 0.03
CA TYR A 108 -18.93 -14.17 -0.48
C TYR A 108 -17.88 -13.93 0.61
N GLY A 109 -18.27 -13.71 1.85
CA GLY A 109 -17.36 -13.43 2.97
C GLY A 109 -16.56 -14.67 3.39
N THR A 110 -15.43 -14.43 4.06
CA THR A 110 -14.57 -15.46 4.64
C THR A 110 -14.33 -15.20 6.12
N GLY A 111 -13.87 -16.23 6.81
CA GLY A 111 -13.60 -16.23 8.23
C GLY A 111 -14.83 -16.72 9.03
N GLU A 112 -14.59 -17.05 10.30
CA GLU A 112 -15.66 -17.54 11.18
C GLU A 112 -16.47 -16.34 11.66
N SER A 113 -16.22 -15.66 12.65
CA SER A 113 -17.01 -14.51 13.10
C SER A 113 -16.11 -13.42 13.68
N PRO A 114 -16.28 -12.13 13.29
CA PRO A 114 -17.17 -11.64 12.22
C PRO A 114 -16.61 -11.95 10.83
N ARG A 115 -17.46 -12.41 9.92
CA ARG A 115 -17.10 -12.62 8.52
C ARG A 115 -16.69 -11.31 7.87
N ARG A 116 -15.66 -11.37 7.06
CA ARG A 116 -15.12 -10.20 6.34
C ARG A 116 -15.20 -10.44 4.85
N PHE A 117 -15.49 -9.38 4.10
CA PHE A 117 -15.53 -9.44 2.65
C PHE A 117 -14.21 -8.93 2.07
N TYR A 118 -13.17 -9.74 2.22
CA TYR A 118 -11.87 -9.48 1.58
C TYR A 118 -11.72 -10.36 0.35
N ALA A 119 -11.41 -9.75 -0.79
CA ALA A 119 -11.01 -10.46 -1.98
C ALA A 119 -10.07 -9.58 -2.81
N THR A 120 -9.18 -10.23 -3.55
CA THR A 120 -8.41 -9.55 -4.58
C THR A 120 -9.29 -9.46 -5.83
N TYR A 121 -9.40 -8.26 -6.38
CA TYR A 121 -10.12 -7.97 -7.60
C TYR A 121 -9.15 -7.51 -8.67
N LYS A 122 -9.28 -8.05 -9.85
CA LYS A 122 -8.54 -7.64 -11.03
C LYS A 122 -9.52 -7.40 -12.16
N VAL A 123 -9.49 -6.22 -12.76
CA VAL A 123 -10.34 -5.87 -13.90
C VAL A 123 -10.17 -6.90 -15.02
N GLY A 124 -11.28 -7.35 -15.58
CA GLY A 124 -11.31 -8.38 -16.63
C GLY A 124 -11.06 -9.81 -16.14
N ALA A 125 -11.02 -10.06 -14.82
CA ALA A 125 -10.80 -11.40 -14.27
C ALA A 125 -11.89 -11.80 -13.28
N ILE A 126 -12.08 -13.12 -13.14
CA ILE A 126 -12.94 -13.72 -12.13
C ILE A 126 -12.05 -14.17 -10.97
N ASN A 127 -12.41 -13.81 -9.76
CA ASN A 127 -11.68 -14.22 -8.56
C ASN A 127 -12.11 -15.63 -8.08
N PRO A 128 -11.39 -16.25 -7.12
CA PRO A 128 -11.73 -17.58 -6.60
C PRO A 128 -13.12 -17.69 -5.95
N ARG A 129 -13.81 -16.58 -5.71
CA ARG A 129 -15.18 -16.56 -5.15
C ARG A 129 -16.26 -16.45 -6.23
N GLY A 130 -15.87 -16.55 -7.51
CA GLY A 130 -16.79 -16.40 -8.61
C GLY A 130 -17.22 -14.97 -8.90
N LEU A 131 -16.49 -13.97 -8.36
CA LEU A 131 -16.80 -12.56 -8.58
C LEU A 131 -15.95 -12.01 -9.73
N LYS A 132 -16.61 -11.36 -10.67
CA LYS A 132 -16.03 -10.70 -11.83
C LYS A 132 -15.90 -9.22 -11.59
N THR A 133 -14.82 -8.61 -12.07
CA THR A 133 -14.60 -7.18 -12.00
C THR A 133 -14.55 -6.58 -13.39
N GLU A 134 -15.38 -5.58 -13.63
CA GLU A 134 -15.48 -4.88 -14.91
C GLU A 134 -15.58 -3.37 -14.68
N ILE A 135 -15.24 -2.59 -15.72
CA ILE A 135 -15.57 -1.17 -15.78
C ILE A 135 -16.79 -1.02 -16.67
N LYS A 136 -17.82 -0.44 -16.11
CA LYS A 136 -19.09 -0.23 -16.78
C LYS A 136 -19.71 1.09 -16.33
N ASP A 137 -20.12 1.93 -17.30
CA ASP A 137 -20.82 3.19 -17.04
C ASP A 137 -20.13 4.08 -15.98
N ASP A 138 -18.81 4.28 -16.10
CA ASP A 138 -17.96 5.03 -15.15
C ASP A 138 -17.94 4.46 -13.72
N PHE A 139 -18.21 3.16 -13.56
CA PHE A 139 -18.04 2.42 -12.31
C PHE A 139 -17.09 1.25 -12.47
N VAL A 140 -16.31 0.99 -11.43
CA VAL A 140 -15.70 -0.32 -11.21
C VAL A 140 -16.76 -1.18 -10.54
N VAL A 141 -17.27 -2.17 -11.26
CA VAL A 141 -18.37 -3.04 -10.83
C VAL A 141 -17.85 -4.42 -10.47
N ILE A 142 -18.28 -4.93 -9.33
CA ILE A 142 -18.10 -6.32 -8.94
C ILE A 142 -19.45 -7.03 -9.08
N SER A 143 -19.50 -8.04 -9.92
CA SER A 143 -20.70 -8.84 -10.14
C SER A 143 -20.43 -10.33 -9.90
N ASP A 144 -21.49 -11.05 -9.56
CA ASP A 144 -21.47 -12.51 -9.53
C ASP A 144 -21.37 -13.02 -10.98
N ASN A 145 -20.37 -13.87 -11.26
CA ASN A 145 -20.11 -14.33 -12.62
C ASN A 145 -21.18 -15.33 -13.14
N GLN A 146 -21.94 -15.97 -12.25
CA GLN A 146 -22.98 -16.93 -12.65
C GLN A 146 -24.32 -16.23 -12.88
N THR A 147 -24.69 -15.31 -11.99
CA THR A 147 -25.99 -14.63 -12.03
C THR A 147 -25.95 -13.29 -12.74
N ASN A 148 -24.76 -12.70 -12.94
CA ASN A 148 -24.53 -11.33 -13.40
C ASN A 148 -25.10 -10.25 -12.48
N GLU A 149 -25.48 -10.61 -11.24
CA GLU A 149 -25.96 -9.66 -10.25
C GLU A 149 -24.84 -8.73 -9.79
N GLU A 150 -25.06 -7.42 -9.83
CA GLU A 150 -24.11 -6.46 -9.28
C GLU A 150 -24.09 -6.56 -7.75
N VAL A 151 -22.92 -6.86 -7.18
CA VAL A 151 -22.71 -7.02 -5.74
C VAL A 151 -22.32 -5.72 -5.08
N MET A 152 -21.35 -5.02 -5.66
CA MET A 152 -20.86 -3.72 -5.18
C MET A 152 -20.18 -2.97 -6.31
N LYS A 153 -20.08 -1.64 -6.15
CA LYS A 153 -19.40 -0.79 -7.13
C LYS A 153 -18.78 0.45 -6.53
N TRP A 154 -17.82 1.02 -7.25
CA TRP A 154 -17.18 2.30 -6.94
C TRP A 154 -17.29 3.21 -8.16
N PRO A 155 -17.71 4.48 -8.01
CA PRO A 155 -17.56 5.46 -9.07
C PRO A 155 -16.06 5.61 -9.42
N VAL A 156 -15.71 5.59 -10.70
CA VAL A 156 -14.33 5.79 -11.15
C VAL A 156 -13.79 7.13 -10.64
N ASP A 157 -14.59 8.19 -10.70
CA ASP A 157 -14.18 9.51 -10.21
C ASP A 157 -13.84 9.49 -8.71
N SER A 158 -14.58 8.76 -7.88
CA SER A 158 -14.26 8.63 -6.45
C SER A 158 -12.91 7.94 -6.22
N ILE A 159 -12.54 6.98 -7.07
CA ILE A 159 -11.23 6.34 -7.04
C ILE A 159 -10.16 7.35 -7.44
N ILE A 160 -10.38 8.08 -8.52
CA ILE A 160 -9.46 9.10 -9.05
C ILE A 160 -9.25 10.21 -8.01
N ASP A 161 -10.31 10.75 -7.43
CA ASP A 161 -10.23 11.80 -6.41
C ASP A 161 -9.47 11.32 -5.16
N LYS A 162 -9.71 10.07 -4.77
CA LYS A 162 -8.96 9.49 -3.64
C LYS A 162 -7.48 9.31 -3.96
N LEU A 163 -7.14 8.93 -5.17
CA LEU A 163 -5.75 8.86 -5.63
C LEU A 163 -5.13 10.27 -5.70
N LYS A 164 -5.85 11.28 -6.21
CA LYS A 164 -5.42 12.69 -6.22
C LYS A 164 -5.08 13.20 -4.82
N SER A 165 -5.93 12.88 -3.84
CA SER A 165 -5.75 13.34 -2.46
C SER A 165 -4.58 12.70 -1.70
N LYS A 166 -3.99 11.59 -2.23
CA LYS A 166 -2.92 10.86 -1.57
C LYS A 166 -1.63 10.73 -2.37
N CYS A 167 -1.71 10.81 -3.68
CA CYS A 167 -0.66 10.29 -4.55
C CYS A 167 -0.10 11.37 -5.48
N GLY A 168 0.22 12.56 -4.96
CA GLY A 168 0.94 13.58 -5.75
C GLY A 168 2.32 13.06 -6.18
N ASN A 169 3.10 12.59 -5.23
CA ASN A 169 4.36 11.88 -5.45
C ASN A 169 4.32 10.57 -4.67
N ILE A 170 4.96 9.53 -5.19
CA ILE A 170 5.01 8.22 -4.56
C ILE A 170 6.44 7.71 -4.56
N VAL A 171 6.91 7.26 -3.41
CA VAL A 171 8.11 6.43 -3.29
C VAL A 171 7.66 5.00 -3.03
N HIS A 172 7.94 4.11 -3.97
CA HIS A 172 7.68 2.69 -3.82
C HIS A 172 8.98 1.93 -3.66
N THR A 173 9.19 1.32 -2.50
CA THR A 173 10.37 0.50 -2.20
C THR A 173 10.01 -0.97 -2.06
N LYS A 174 10.96 -1.84 -2.41
CA LYS A 174 10.86 -3.29 -2.21
C LYS A 174 11.66 -3.71 -0.98
N ALA A 175 11.06 -4.57 -0.16
CA ALA A 175 11.68 -5.10 1.02
C ALA A 175 11.79 -6.64 0.96
N ASP A 176 12.99 -7.16 1.22
CA ASP A 176 13.17 -8.55 1.60
C ASP A 176 12.78 -8.68 3.07
N LYS A 177 12.17 -9.81 3.41
CA LYS A 177 11.81 -10.16 4.78
C LYS A 177 12.55 -11.43 5.18
N SER A 178 13.11 -11.44 6.36
CA SER A 178 13.75 -12.60 6.98
C SER A 178 13.40 -12.70 8.46
N LYS A 179 13.77 -13.79 9.07
CA LYS A 179 13.67 -14.00 10.52
C LYS A 179 15.05 -14.32 11.05
N ILE A 180 15.55 -13.51 11.97
CA ILE A 180 16.84 -13.66 12.61
C ILE A 180 16.63 -13.57 14.13
N ASP A 181 17.10 -14.57 14.87
CA ASP A 181 16.90 -14.69 16.33
C ASP A 181 15.43 -14.46 16.74
N GLU A 182 14.51 -15.18 16.04
CA GLU A 182 13.06 -15.11 16.21
C GLU A 182 12.42 -13.73 15.86
N LYS A 183 13.20 -12.72 15.52
CA LYS A 183 12.72 -11.38 15.15
C LYS A 183 12.56 -11.22 13.64
N GLU A 184 11.47 -10.60 13.21
CA GLU A 184 11.28 -10.23 11.80
C GLU A 184 12.14 -9.02 11.46
N VAL A 185 12.96 -9.17 10.41
CA VAL A 185 13.87 -8.13 9.92
C VAL A 185 13.63 -7.85 8.44
N PHE A 186 13.92 -6.63 8.02
CA PHE A 186 13.68 -6.16 6.67
C PHE A 186 14.95 -5.58 6.06
N LYS A 187 15.13 -5.80 4.76
CA LYS A 187 16.22 -5.22 3.99
C LYS A 187 15.64 -4.59 2.73
N TYR A 188 15.88 -3.29 2.57
CA TYR A 188 15.33 -2.52 1.47
C TYR A 188 16.23 -2.61 0.25
N ARG A 189 15.60 -2.81 -0.91
CA ARG A 189 16.29 -3.03 -2.19
C ARG A 189 16.13 -1.80 -3.09
N GLU A 190 15.53 -1.94 -4.23
CA GLU A 190 15.29 -0.85 -5.16
C GLU A 190 14.05 -0.03 -4.80
N SER A 191 14.09 1.25 -5.11
CA SER A 191 12.91 2.12 -5.06
C SER A 191 12.60 2.68 -6.44
N LYS A 192 11.31 2.92 -6.67
CA LYS A 192 10.79 3.63 -7.82
C LYS A 192 10.13 4.91 -7.34
N TYR A 193 10.39 5.98 -8.07
CA TYR A 193 9.84 7.29 -7.81
C TYR A 193 8.82 7.63 -8.89
N TYR A 194 7.63 8.02 -8.47
CA TYR A 194 6.56 8.47 -9.34
C TYR A 194 6.25 9.90 -8.93
N GLU A 195 6.72 10.85 -9.73
CA GLU A 195 6.52 12.27 -9.49
C GLU A 195 5.33 12.77 -10.31
N ASN A 196 4.59 13.73 -9.74
CA ASN A 196 3.44 14.33 -10.40
C ASN A 196 2.49 13.26 -10.94
N PHE A 197 2.14 12.28 -10.09
CA PHE A 197 1.21 11.23 -10.47
C PHE A 197 -0.06 11.85 -11.06
N ASN A 198 -0.26 11.61 -12.36
CA ASN A 198 -1.42 12.12 -13.06
C ASN A 198 -2.55 11.07 -13.03
N PRO A 199 -3.58 11.27 -12.19
CA PRO A 199 -4.68 10.33 -12.04
C PRO A 199 -5.51 10.18 -13.32
N ASP A 200 -5.50 11.17 -14.22
CA ASP A 200 -6.20 11.07 -15.50
C ASP A 200 -5.53 10.07 -16.45
N LYS A 201 -4.21 9.82 -16.26
CA LYS A 201 -3.55 8.68 -16.90
C LYS A 201 -3.98 7.34 -16.27
N ALA A 202 -4.27 7.31 -14.98
CA ALA A 202 -4.80 6.12 -14.32
C ALA A 202 -6.20 5.75 -14.84
N ARG A 203 -7.04 6.73 -15.20
CA ARG A 203 -8.34 6.50 -15.83
C ARG A 203 -8.22 5.77 -17.18
N LYS A 204 -7.12 5.95 -17.90
CA LYS A 204 -6.85 5.22 -19.17
C LYS A 204 -6.34 3.79 -18.94
N LEU A 205 -5.96 3.45 -17.72
CA LEU A 205 -5.47 2.13 -17.33
C LEU A 205 -6.52 1.29 -16.60
N LEU A 206 -7.61 1.93 -16.14
CA LEU A 206 -8.80 1.28 -15.64
C LEU A 206 -9.73 0.92 -16.81
#